data_43593a8a6fb2d67f302a4021865a2ee8
#
_entry.id   43593a8a6fb2d67f302a4021865a2ee8
#
_cell.length_a   1.000
_cell.length_b   1.000
_cell.length_c   1.000
_cell.angle_alpha   90.00
_cell.angle_beta   90.00
_cell.angle_gamma   90.00
#
_symmetry.space_group_name_H-M   'P 1'
#
loop_
_entity.id
_entity.type
_entity.pdbx_description
1 polymer ?
#
loop_
_entity_poly.entity_id
_entity_poly.type
_entity_poly.pdbx_seq_one_letter_code
_entity_poly.pdbx_strand_id
1 'polypeptide(L)'
;MPARRLHPIAALGIAAALAACSPQTDKHAAASAAAPATANGQTVKLLNVSYDVARDFYKDYNPLFEKEYAAKHPGSSIEIQQSHGGSSKQALAVANGLQADVVTMNQLSDIELLADKGLVAQNWAERLPDHAVPFTSTTVFLVRKGNPQQVRDWADLTKENLKIVIANPKTTGNGRYAFLGAYGYALKANHGDEARANDFTR
;
A
#
# COMPACT_ATOMS: atom_id res chain seq x y z
N MET A 1 -21.55 34.34 40.69
CA MET A 1 -20.78 35.41 41.36
C MET A 1 -19.34 34.91 41.55
N PRO A 2 -18.30 35.71 41.24
CA PRO A 2 -18.27 36.96 40.51
C PRO A 2 -17.36 36.97 39.26
N ALA A 3 -17.62 37.94 38.41
CA ALA A 3 -16.85 38.36 37.26
C ALA A 3 -15.58 39.10 37.65
N ARG A 4 -14.49 39.02 36.85
CA ARG A 4 -13.40 39.99 36.77
C ARG A 4 -12.90 40.04 35.34
N ARG A 5 -13.22 41.06 34.65
CA ARG A 5 -12.70 42.41 34.37
C ARG A 5 -11.56 42.35 33.35
N LEU A 6 -11.90 42.88 32.18
CA LEU A 6 -11.06 43.42 31.12
C LEU A 6 -10.15 44.55 31.59
N HIS A 7 -8.94 44.62 31.03
CA HIS A 7 -8.21 45.84 30.90
C HIS A 7 -7.53 45.94 29.53
N PRO A 8 -7.66 47.05 28.82
CA PRO A 8 -6.93 47.36 27.61
C PRO A 8 -5.83 48.42 27.91
N ILE A 9 -4.70 48.32 27.27
CA ILE A 9 -3.68 49.40 27.13
C ILE A 9 -3.06 49.21 25.76
N ALA A 10 -3.39 50.00 24.80
CA ALA A 10 -2.95 51.36 24.46
C ALA A 10 -1.65 51.37 23.65
N ALA A 11 -1.80 51.93 22.48
CA ALA A 11 -0.87 52.18 21.38
C ALA A 11 0.15 53.27 21.72
N LEU A 12 1.31 53.23 20.99
CA LEU A 12 2.14 54.39 20.58
C LEU A 12 3.17 53.81 19.55
N GLY A 13 3.27 54.13 18.38
CA GLY A 13 3.29 55.27 17.49
C GLY A 13 4.61 56.04 17.52
N ILE A 14 5.43 56.05 16.43
CA ILE A 14 6.38 57.06 15.95
C ILE A 14 7.14 56.41 14.76
N ALA A 15 6.96 56.72 13.54
CA ALA A 15 7.15 57.87 12.65
C ALA A 15 8.64 58.17 12.29
N ALA A 16 8.89 58.00 10.99
CA ALA A 16 9.65 58.85 10.07
C ALA A 16 11.18 58.94 10.17
N ALA A 17 11.82 58.63 9.00
CA ALA A 17 12.62 59.67 8.34
C ALA A 17 13.02 59.25 6.91
N LEU A 18 12.71 60.13 6.01
CA LEU A 18 13.10 60.20 4.61
C LEU A 18 14.56 60.60 4.46
N ALA A 19 15.27 60.07 3.49
CA ALA A 19 16.29 60.80 2.79
C ALA A 19 16.43 60.33 1.36
N ALA A 20 16.15 61.23 0.45
CA ALA A 20 16.36 61.16 -0.98
C ALA A 20 17.82 61.37 -1.34
N CYS A 21 18.28 60.83 -2.49
CA CYS A 21 18.87 61.56 -3.62
C CYS A 21 19.42 60.59 -4.66
N SER A 22 18.98 60.78 -5.86
CA SER A 22 19.52 60.26 -7.13
C SER A 22 20.64 61.21 -7.60
N PRO A 23 21.18 61.09 -8.85
CA PRO A 23 21.47 59.94 -9.71
C PRO A 23 22.94 59.94 -10.18
N GLN A 24 23.41 58.83 -10.73
CA GLN A 24 24.43 58.93 -11.80
C GLN A 24 24.48 57.69 -12.71
N THR A 25 24.32 57.96 -13.94
CA THR A 25 24.49 57.10 -15.09
C THR A 25 25.93 56.64 -15.26
N ASP A 26 26.15 55.34 -15.40
CA ASP A 26 27.22 54.85 -16.26
C ASP A 26 26.85 53.45 -16.85
N LYS A 27 26.92 53.43 -18.16
CA LYS A 27 26.70 52.25 -19.02
C LYS A 27 27.93 51.34 -18.90
N HIS A 28 27.75 50.20 -18.33
CA HIS A 28 28.53 49.01 -18.70
C HIS A 28 27.60 47.82 -18.85
N ALA A 29 27.45 47.35 -20.09
CA ALA A 29 26.87 46.11 -20.42
C ALA A 29 27.75 44.98 -19.86
N ALA A 30 27.36 44.46 -18.72
CA ALA A 30 27.85 43.17 -18.23
C ALA A 30 26.75 42.18 -18.49
N ALA A 31 27.05 41.23 -19.37
CA ALA A 31 26.23 40.05 -19.58
C ALA A 31 25.99 39.37 -18.23
N SER A 32 24.78 39.51 -17.71
CA SER A 32 24.34 38.73 -16.56
C SER A 32 24.21 37.28 -17.04
N ALA A 33 25.25 36.50 -16.76
CA ALA A 33 25.11 35.07 -16.81
C ALA A 33 23.96 34.70 -15.84
N ALA A 34 22.85 34.27 -16.39
CA ALA A 34 21.77 33.70 -15.62
C ALA A 34 22.36 32.56 -14.78
N ALA A 35 22.41 32.77 -13.47
CA ALA A 35 22.70 31.70 -12.54
C ALA A 35 21.67 30.58 -12.82
N PRO A 36 22.08 29.31 -12.86
CA PRO A 36 21.11 28.23 -13.03
C PRO A 36 20.12 28.35 -11.90
N ALA A 37 18.85 28.49 -12.24
CA ALA A 37 17.78 28.38 -11.29
C ALA A 37 17.98 27.04 -10.56
N THR A 38 18.30 27.10 -9.27
CA THR A 38 18.27 25.95 -8.40
C THR A 38 16.83 25.46 -8.43
N ALA A 39 16.56 24.44 -9.22
CA ALA A 39 15.31 23.71 -9.18
C ALA A 39 15.21 23.19 -7.74
N ASN A 40 14.31 23.77 -6.94
CA ASN A 40 13.93 23.23 -5.65
C ASN A 40 13.27 21.88 -5.96
N GLY A 41 14.08 20.82 -5.98
CA GLY A 41 13.62 19.48 -6.26
C GLY A 41 12.62 19.07 -5.21
N GLN A 42 11.36 18.84 -5.62
CA GLN A 42 10.33 18.35 -4.73
C GLN A 42 10.44 16.83 -4.64
N THR A 43 10.62 16.32 -3.42
CA THR A 43 10.54 14.88 -3.15
C THR A 43 9.10 14.52 -2.80
N VAL A 44 8.49 13.67 -3.60
CA VAL A 44 7.17 13.07 -3.34
C VAL A 44 7.39 11.82 -2.50
N LYS A 45 6.66 11.69 -1.40
CA LYS A 45 6.70 10.48 -0.55
C LYS A 45 5.43 9.68 -0.75
N LEU A 46 5.56 8.40 -1.02
CA LEU A 46 4.46 7.46 -1.14
C LEU A 46 4.60 6.31 -0.14
N LEU A 47 3.49 5.85 0.41
CA LEU A 47 3.41 4.62 1.19
C LEU A 47 2.74 3.52 0.36
N ASN A 48 3.50 2.49 0.01
CA ASN A 48 3.00 1.28 -0.64
C ASN A 48 2.71 0.21 0.43
N VAL A 49 1.44 -0.12 0.58
CA VAL A 49 0.95 -1.14 1.52
C VAL A 49 0.59 -2.39 0.75
N SER A 50 1.22 -3.53 1.05
CA SER A 50 0.97 -4.76 0.29
C SER A 50 0.93 -6.01 1.15
N TYR A 51 0.39 -7.09 0.58
CA TYR A 51 0.50 -8.40 1.18
C TYR A 51 1.95 -8.91 1.14
N ASP A 52 2.30 -9.78 2.11
CA ASP A 52 3.69 -10.08 2.44
C ASP A 52 4.51 -10.67 1.29
N VAL A 53 3.93 -11.53 0.47
CA VAL A 53 4.62 -12.18 -0.67
C VAL A 53 5.05 -11.16 -1.75
N ALA A 54 4.41 -10.01 -1.86
CA ALA A 54 4.78 -8.96 -2.80
C ALA A 54 6.03 -8.17 -2.37
N ARG A 55 6.59 -8.41 -1.19
CA ARG A 55 7.76 -7.72 -0.64
C ARG A 55 8.95 -7.74 -1.59
N ASP A 56 9.32 -8.93 -2.07
CA ASP A 56 10.50 -9.10 -2.93
C ASP A 56 10.28 -8.44 -4.30
N PHE A 57 9.06 -8.57 -4.83
CA PHE A 57 8.70 -7.86 -6.06
C PHE A 57 8.90 -6.34 -5.93
N TYR A 58 8.35 -5.72 -4.88
CA TYR A 58 8.46 -4.27 -4.70
C TYR A 58 9.87 -3.82 -4.34
N LYS A 59 10.66 -4.65 -3.68
CA LYS A 59 12.08 -4.37 -3.43
C LYS A 59 12.86 -4.13 -4.74
N ASP A 60 12.53 -4.90 -5.77
CA ASP A 60 13.18 -4.79 -7.08
C ASP A 60 12.49 -3.75 -7.98
N TYR A 61 11.16 -3.64 -7.92
CA TYR A 61 10.38 -2.76 -8.76
C TYR A 61 10.51 -1.27 -8.37
N ASN A 62 10.44 -0.94 -7.07
CA ASN A 62 10.40 0.45 -6.63
C ASN A 62 11.62 1.27 -7.09
N PRO A 63 12.87 0.77 -7.02
CA PRO A 63 14.03 1.51 -7.53
C PRO A 63 13.96 1.79 -9.05
N LEU A 64 13.36 0.89 -9.81
CA LEU A 64 13.16 1.07 -11.25
C LEU A 64 12.14 2.18 -11.51
N PHE A 65 11.05 2.19 -10.77
CA PHE A 65 10.02 3.21 -10.85
C PHE A 65 10.56 4.59 -10.43
N GLU A 66 11.30 4.67 -9.31
CA GLU A 66 11.93 5.91 -8.84
C GLU A 66 12.87 6.51 -9.88
N LYS A 67 13.68 5.66 -10.53
CA LYS A 67 14.58 6.08 -11.61
C LYS A 67 13.81 6.59 -12.84
N GLU A 68 12.75 5.89 -13.25
CA GLU A 68 11.91 6.29 -14.38
C GLU A 68 11.18 7.59 -14.09
N TYR A 69 10.65 7.74 -12.88
CA TYR A 69 9.99 8.95 -12.43
C TYR A 69 10.93 10.17 -12.49
N ALA A 70 12.14 10.04 -11.95
CA ALA A 70 13.14 11.11 -11.96
C ALA A 70 13.54 11.50 -13.41
N ALA A 71 13.62 10.53 -14.33
CA ALA A 71 13.92 10.80 -15.72
C ALA A 71 12.79 11.56 -16.46
N LYS A 72 11.54 11.29 -16.11
CA LYS A 72 10.34 11.94 -16.69
C LYS A 72 10.01 13.28 -16.04
N HIS A 73 10.48 13.51 -14.81
CA HIS A 73 10.19 14.72 -14.03
C HIS A 73 11.49 15.37 -13.52
N PRO A 74 12.25 16.07 -14.41
CA PRO A 74 13.51 16.71 -14.04
C PRO A 74 13.34 17.66 -12.85
N GLY A 75 14.20 17.50 -11.84
CA GLY A 75 14.14 18.29 -10.61
C GLY A 75 13.17 17.76 -9.56
N SER A 76 12.50 16.64 -9.81
CA SER A 76 11.64 15.94 -8.82
C SER A 76 12.18 14.55 -8.52
N SER A 77 11.93 14.07 -7.33
CA SER A 77 12.23 12.69 -6.91
C SER A 77 11.02 12.08 -6.21
N ILE A 78 11.00 10.77 -6.14
CA ILE A 78 9.99 10.03 -5.37
C ILE A 78 10.69 9.11 -4.40
N GLU A 79 10.14 8.99 -3.20
CA GLU A 79 10.59 8.07 -2.14
C GLU A 79 9.43 7.12 -1.82
N ILE A 80 9.62 5.82 -2.00
CA ILE A 80 8.58 4.84 -1.75
C ILE A 80 8.85 4.10 -0.45
N GLN A 81 8.05 4.42 0.57
CA GLN A 81 8.00 3.67 1.81
C GLN A 81 7.14 2.41 1.63
N GLN A 82 7.42 1.36 2.39
CA GLN A 82 6.76 0.06 2.23
C GLN A 82 6.24 -0.46 3.56
N SER A 83 5.02 -1.02 3.53
CA SER A 83 4.44 -1.79 4.64
C SER A 83 3.92 -3.12 4.12
N HIS A 84 4.47 -4.22 4.61
CA HIS A 84 4.11 -5.57 4.16
C HIS A 84 3.61 -6.43 5.32
N GLY A 85 2.62 -7.28 5.05
CA GLY A 85 2.04 -8.18 6.05
C GLY A 85 0.94 -9.06 5.47
N GLY A 86 0.20 -9.75 6.32
CA GLY A 86 -0.97 -10.50 5.87
C GLY A 86 -1.98 -9.56 5.20
N SER A 87 -2.50 -9.94 4.02
CA SER A 87 -3.35 -9.10 3.17
C SER A 87 -4.47 -8.43 3.96
N SER A 88 -5.29 -9.21 4.65
CA SER A 88 -6.41 -8.68 5.44
C SER A 88 -5.96 -7.83 6.63
N LYS A 89 -4.79 -8.14 7.22
CA LYS A 89 -4.22 -7.31 8.28
C LYS A 89 -3.84 -5.93 7.74
N GLN A 90 -3.24 -5.87 6.56
CA GLN A 90 -2.88 -4.63 5.90
C GLN A 90 -4.13 -3.84 5.46
N ALA A 91 -5.11 -4.51 4.86
CA ALA A 91 -6.39 -3.87 4.51
C ALA A 91 -7.07 -3.24 5.73
N LEU A 92 -7.12 -3.96 6.87
CA LEU A 92 -7.66 -3.44 8.13
C LEU A 92 -6.84 -2.27 8.67
N ALA A 93 -5.52 -2.28 8.55
CA ALA A 93 -4.69 -1.16 8.98
C ALA A 93 -5.01 0.11 8.18
N VAL A 94 -5.17 -0.01 6.85
CA VAL A 94 -5.59 1.11 5.99
C VAL A 94 -7.02 1.55 6.33
N ALA A 95 -7.96 0.62 6.49
CA ALA A 95 -9.33 0.90 6.89
C ALA A 95 -9.44 1.62 8.24
N ASN A 96 -8.45 1.45 9.12
CA ASN A 96 -8.35 2.07 10.44
C ASN A 96 -7.41 3.29 10.49
N GLY A 97 -7.00 3.82 9.32
CA GLY A 97 -6.32 5.11 9.25
C GLY A 97 -4.84 5.09 8.87
N LEU A 98 -4.25 3.94 8.52
CA LEU A 98 -2.93 3.93 7.90
C LEU A 98 -3.02 4.63 6.54
N GLN A 99 -2.31 5.74 6.40
CA GLN A 99 -2.33 6.57 5.18
C GLN A 99 -1.51 5.88 4.10
N ALA A 100 -2.18 5.12 3.25
CA ALA A 100 -1.57 4.44 2.11
C ALA A 100 -1.88 5.19 0.82
N ASP A 101 -0.88 5.34 -0.05
CA ASP A 101 -1.05 5.90 -1.39
C ASP A 101 -1.31 4.81 -2.42
N VAL A 102 -0.70 3.64 -2.20
CA VAL A 102 -0.88 2.45 -3.04
C VAL A 102 -1.17 1.25 -2.16
N VAL A 103 -2.17 0.45 -2.56
CA VAL A 103 -2.48 -0.82 -1.90
C VAL A 103 -2.44 -1.97 -2.90
N THR A 104 -1.80 -3.08 -2.52
CA THR A 104 -1.80 -4.33 -3.28
C THR A 104 -2.18 -5.47 -2.37
N MET A 105 -3.39 -5.99 -2.54
CA MET A 105 -3.94 -7.06 -1.73
C MET A 105 -4.08 -8.33 -2.58
N ASN A 106 -4.06 -9.48 -1.95
CA ASN A 106 -4.21 -10.75 -2.67
C ASN A 106 -5.62 -11.29 -2.68
N GLN A 107 -6.59 -10.51 -2.18
CA GLN A 107 -8.01 -10.89 -2.20
C GLN A 107 -8.89 -9.70 -2.58
N LEU A 108 -9.90 -9.99 -3.40
CA LEU A 108 -10.93 -9.04 -3.80
C LEU A 108 -11.61 -8.40 -2.58
N SER A 109 -12.02 -9.21 -1.60
CA SER A 109 -12.71 -8.73 -0.38
C SER A 109 -11.89 -7.77 0.47
N ASP A 110 -10.57 -7.77 0.36
CA ASP A 110 -9.71 -6.83 1.07
C ASP A 110 -9.75 -5.43 0.40
N ILE A 111 -9.89 -5.36 -0.93
CA ILE A 111 -10.07 -4.10 -1.65
C ILE A 111 -11.52 -3.61 -1.52
N GLU A 112 -12.50 -4.52 -1.57
CA GLU A 112 -13.92 -4.18 -1.34
C GLU A 112 -14.13 -3.53 0.03
N LEU A 113 -13.49 -4.05 1.09
CA LEU A 113 -13.50 -3.40 2.41
C LEU A 113 -13.04 -1.93 2.35
N LEU A 114 -11.99 -1.64 1.57
CA LEU A 114 -11.49 -0.27 1.42
C LEU A 114 -12.43 0.60 0.59
N ALA A 115 -13.08 0.03 -0.43
CA ALA A 115 -14.09 0.70 -1.23
C ALA A 115 -15.34 1.03 -0.40
N ASP A 116 -15.80 0.12 0.45
CA ASP A 116 -16.92 0.33 1.37
C ASP A 116 -16.64 1.44 2.40
N LYS A 117 -15.36 1.65 2.74
CA LYS A 117 -14.91 2.77 3.58
C LYS A 117 -14.69 4.07 2.81
N GLY A 118 -14.88 4.09 1.50
CA GLY A 118 -14.65 5.26 0.65
C GLY A 118 -13.18 5.62 0.45
N LEU A 119 -12.26 4.71 0.78
CA LEU A 119 -10.81 4.90 0.62
C LEU A 119 -10.32 4.54 -0.78
N VAL A 120 -11.07 3.70 -1.47
CA VAL A 120 -10.84 3.31 -2.86
C VAL A 120 -12.15 3.54 -3.63
N ALA A 121 -12.06 3.92 -4.90
CA ALA A 121 -13.25 4.14 -5.72
C ALA A 121 -14.07 2.85 -5.86
N GLN A 122 -15.41 2.94 -5.87
CA GLN A 122 -16.29 1.77 -6.02
C GLN A 122 -16.03 1.01 -7.35
N ASN A 123 -15.68 1.73 -8.40
CA ASN A 123 -15.34 1.16 -9.69
C ASN A 123 -13.82 0.94 -9.88
N TRP A 124 -13.09 0.66 -8.81
CA TRP A 124 -11.64 0.50 -8.81
C TRP A 124 -11.13 -0.54 -9.82
N ALA A 125 -11.86 -1.64 -10.00
CA ALA A 125 -11.48 -2.71 -10.93
C ALA A 125 -11.51 -2.27 -12.41
N GLU A 126 -12.27 -1.23 -12.74
CA GLU A 126 -12.39 -0.70 -14.11
C GLU A 126 -11.31 0.36 -14.42
N ARG A 127 -10.58 0.83 -13.41
CA ARG A 127 -9.64 1.94 -13.55
C ARG A 127 -8.25 1.53 -14.02
N LEU A 128 -7.91 0.26 -13.92
CA LEU A 128 -6.64 -0.29 -14.32
C LEU A 128 -6.83 -1.48 -15.27
N PRO A 129 -5.86 -1.81 -16.11
CA PRO A 129 -5.89 -2.99 -16.96
C PRO A 129 -6.14 -4.27 -16.15
N ASP A 130 -6.67 -5.29 -16.80
CA ASP A 130 -6.88 -6.63 -16.22
C ASP A 130 -7.66 -6.60 -14.90
N HIS A 131 -8.64 -5.71 -14.79
CA HIS A 131 -9.45 -5.50 -13.58
C HIS A 131 -8.62 -5.18 -12.33
N ALA A 132 -7.53 -4.43 -12.50
CA ALA A 132 -6.57 -4.11 -11.44
C ALA A 132 -5.86 -5.33 -10.85
N VAL A 133 -5.74 -6.42 -11.60
CA VAL A 133 -5.04 -7.66 -11.22
C VAL A 133 -3.71 -7.74 -11.95
N PRO A 134 -2.58 -7.40 -11.30
CA PRO A 134 -1.27 -7.36 -11.98
C PRO A 134 -0.72 -8.75 -12.28
N PHE A 135 -1.10 -9.78 -11.52
CA PHE A 135 -0.71 -11.18 -11.73
C PHE A 135 -1.64 -12.13 -10.98
N THR A 136 -1.64 -13.40 -11.38
CA THR A 136 -2.42 -14.47 -10.76
C THR A 136 -1.51 -15.60 -10.28
N SER A 137 -1.99 -16.39 -9.32
CA SER A 137 -1.28 -17.55 -8.78
C SER A 137 -2.28 -18.65 -8.39
N THR A 138 -1.76 -19.77 -7.91
CA THR A 138 -2.59 -20.88 -7.41
C THR A 138 -2.04 -21.45 -6.12
N THR A 139 -2.90 -22.13 -5.35
CA THR A 139 -2.48 -22.86 -4.16
C THR A 139 -1.88 -24.22 -4.56
N VAL A 140 -0.72 -24.53 -3.99
CA VAL A 140 0.00 -25.79 -4.21
C VAL A 140 0.40 -26.43 -2.89
N PHE A 141 0.62 -27.74 -2.89
CA PHE A 141 1.20 -28.42 -1.75
C PHE A 141 2.74 -28.34 -1.78
N LEU A 142 3.33 -27.74 -0.76
CA LEU A 142 4.76 -27.78 -0.54
C LEU A 142 5.08 -28.97 0.36
N VAL A 143 5.79 -29.95 -0.17
CA VAL A 143 6.14 -31.18 0.54
C VAL A 143 7.66 -31.33 0.67
N ARG A 144 8.11 -32.14 1.64
CA ARG A 144 9.52 -32.47 1.78
C ARG A 144 10.06 -33.16 0.53
N LYS A 145 11.36 -33.03 0.27
CA LYS A 145 12.01 -33.69 -0.87
C LYS A 145 11.68 -35.19 -0.90
N GLY A 146 11.26 -35.66 -2.08
CA GLY A 146 10.84 -37.04 -2.27
C GLY A 146 9.43 -37.37 -1.79
N ASN A 147 8.70 -36.41 -1.24
CA ASN A 147 7.33 -36.57 -0.77
C ASN A 147 7.12 -37.84 0.07
N PRO A 148 7.83 -38.01 1.19
CA PRO A 148 7.85 -39.28 1.96
C PRO A 148 6.48 -39.65 2.52
N GLN A 149 5.56 -38.68 2.68
CA GLN A 149 4.19 -38.90 3.15
C GLN A 149 3.19 -39.12 2.00
N GLN A 150 3.67 -39.11 0.75
CA GLN A 150 2.85 -39.30 -0.45
C GLN A 150 1.61 -38.40 -0.47
N VAL A 151 1.78 -37.11 -0.16
CA VAL A 151 0.73 -36.10 -0.26
C VAL A 151 0.56 -35.71 -1.73
N ARG A 152 -0.57 -36.04 -2.33
CA ARG A 152 -0.87 -35.79 -3.75
C ARG A 152 -2.15 -34.98 -3.94
N ASP A 153 -3.03 -35.03 -2.96
CA ASP A 153 -4.33 -34.37 -3.00
C ASP A 153 -4.76 -33.91 -1.59
N TRP A 154 -5.81 -33.14 -1.52
CA TRP A 154 -6.40 -32.63 -0.28
C TRP A 154 -6.79 -33.74 0.69
N ALA A 155 -7.33 -34.89 0.20
CA ALA A 155 -7.65 -36.03 1.04
C ALA A 155 -6.43 -36.59 1.79
N ASP A 156 -5.24 -36.46 1.23
CA ASP A 156 -4.03 -36.93 1.88
C ASP A 156 -3.65 -36.12 3.12
N LEU A 157 -4.20 -34.90 3.26
CA LEU A 157 -3.94 -34.03 4.40
C LEU A 157 -4.62 -34.53 5.69
N THR A 158 -5.58 -35.45 5.59
CA THR A 158 -6.28 -36.06 6.74
C THR A 158 -5.59 -37.31 7.27
N LYS A 159 -4.44 -37.72 6.73
CA LYS A 159 -3.68 -38.87 7.19
C LYS A 159 -3.25 -38.68 8.65
N GLU A 160 -3.39 -39.76 9.45
CA GLU A 160 -2.85 -39.79 10.80
C GLU A 160 -1.34 -39.49 10.79
N ASN A 161 -0.89 -38.76 11.79
CA ASN A 161 0.50 -38.33 11.96
C ASN A 161 1.07 -37.36 10.90
N LEU A 162 0.24 -36.87 9.95
CA LEU A 162 0.65 -35.79 9.08
C LEU A 162 0.47 -34.45 9.82
N LYS A 163 1.56 -33.68 9.86
CA LYS A 163 1.52 -32.29 10.35
C LYS A 163 1.50 -31.34 9.17
N ILE A 164 0.51 -30.49 9.12
CA ILE A 164 0.39 -29.44 8.11
C ILE A 164 0.64 -28.06 8.73
N VAL A 165 1.15 -27.15 7.94
CA VAL A 165 1.33 -25.74 8.30
C VAL A 165 0.59 -24.90 7.27
N ILE A 166 -0.36 -24.11 7.73
CA ILE A 166 -1.09 -23.16 6.89
C ILE A 166 -1.05 -21.77 7.52
N ALA A 167 -1.16 -20.76 6.70
CA ALA A 167 -1.32 -19.38 7.19
C ALA A 167 -2.69 -19.21 7.84
N ASN A 168 -2.79 -18.30 8.82
CA ASN A 168 -4.05 -18.03 9.51
C ASN A 168 -5.07 -17.37 8.57
N PRO A 169 -6.25 -17.97 8.29
CA PRO A 169 -7.25 -17.44 7.38
C PRO A 169 -7.92 -16.14 7.88
N LYS A 170 -7.83 -15.84 9.19
CA LYS A 170 -8.37 -14.60 9.75
C LYS A 170 -7.50 -13.37 9.43
N THR A 171 -6.22 -13.58 9.15
CA THR A 171 -5.25 -12.47 8.97
C THR A 171 -4.56 -12.46 7.62
N THR A 172 -4.67 -13.56 6.86
CA THR A 172 -3.96 -13.71 5.57
C THR A 172 -4.88 -14.23 4.48
N GLY A 173 -4.72 -13.68 3.29
CA GLY A 173 -5.43 -14.18 2.10
C GLY A 173 -4.99 -15.58 1.71
N ASN A 174 -3.69 -15.92 1.87
CA ASN A 174 -3.21 -17.27 1.59
C ASN A 174 -3.88 -18.32 2.47
N GLY A 175 -4.10 -18.01 3.75
CA GLY A 175 -4.86 -18.89 4.64
C GLY A 175 -6.32 -19.08 4.19
N ARG A 176 -6.96 -18.02 3.70
CA ARG A 176 -8.31 -18.11 3.13
C ARG A 176 -8.34 -18.97 1.88
N TYR A 177 -7.37 -18.80 0.96
CA TYR A 177 -7.28 -19.63 -0.23
C TYR A 177 -7.02 -21.10 0.09
N ALA A 178 -6.18 -21.40 1.07
CA ALA A 178 -5.97 -22.76 1.54
C ALA A 178 -7.26 -23.38 2.09
N PHE A 179 -8.00 -22.64 2.94
CA PHE A 179 -9.29 -23.08 3.45
C PHE A 179 -10.32 -23.30 2.32
N LEU A 180 -10.46 -22.32 1.43
CA LEU A 180 -11.41 -22.40 0.31
C LEU A 180 -11.06 -23.53 -0.67
N GLY A 181 -9.77 -23.80 -0.88
CA GLY A 181 -9.30 -24.92 -1.69
C GLY A 181 -9.68 -26.27 -1.09
N ALA A 182 -9.48 -26.45 0.23
CA ALA A 182 -9.87 -27.64 0.95
C ALA A 182 -11.40 -27.82 0.96
N TYR A 183 -12.14 -26.76 1.24
CA TYR A 183 -13.59 -26.75 1.23
C TYR A 183 -14.17 -27.08 -0.14
N GLY A 184 -13.67 -26.41 -1.18
CA GLY A 184 -14.11 -26.66 -2.58
C GLY A 184 -13.82 -28.08 -3.05
N TYR A 185 -12.64 -28.63 -2.66
CA TYR A 185 -12.34 -30.04 -2.90
C TYR A 185 -13.38 -30.95 -2.23
N ALA A 186 -13.61 -30.75 -0.93
CA ALA A 186 -14.55 -31.60 -0.17
C ALA A 186 -15.99 -31.47 -0.68
N LEU A 187 -16.42 -30.27 -1.05
CA LEU A 187 -17.75 -30.03 -1.63
C LEU A 187 -17.91 -30.81 -2.94
N LYS A 188 -16.89 -30.75 -3.83
CA LYS A 188 -16.89 -31.51 -5.07
C LYS A 188 -16.90 -33.03 -4.85
N ALA A 189 -16.03 -33.50 -3.93
CA ALA A 189 -15.92 -34.93 -3.59
C ALA A 189 -17.19 -35.51 -2.96
N ASN A 190 -17.99 -34.68 -2.28
CA ASN A 190 -19.25 -35.06 -1.64
C ASN A 190 -20.49 -34.58 -2.39
N HIS A 191 -20.39 -34.34 -3.70
CA HIS A 191 -21.53 -34.00 -4.57
C HIS A 191 -22.35 -32.78 -4.07
N GLY A 192 -21.71 -31.79 -3.47
CA GLY A 192 -22.34 -30.57 -2.97
C GLY A 192 -22.84 -30.65 -1.53
N ASP A 193 -22.53 -31.70 -0.78
CA ASP A 193 -22.86 -31.81 0.66
C ASP A 193 -22.02 -30.88 1.50
N GLU A 194 -22.59 -29.74 1.90
CA GLU A 194 -21.91 -28.73 2.71
C GLU A 194 -21.57 -29.21 4.12
N ALA A 195 -22.36 -30.08 4.72
CA ALA A 195 -22.08 -30.59 6.04
C ALA A 195 -20.79 -31.42 6.04
N ARG A 196 -20.64 -32.30 5.05
CA ARG A 196 -19.39 -33.07 4.86
C ARG A 196 -18.20 -32.22 4.48
N ALA A 197 -18.40 -31.17 3.68
CA ALA A 197 -17.34 -30.26 3.33
C ALA A 197 -16.85 -29.45 4.56
N ASN A 198 -17.77 -29.04 5.42
CA ASN A 198 -17.42 -28.38 6.69
C ASN A 198 -16.69 -29.33 7.65
N ASP A 199 -17.08 -30.60 7.74
CA ASP A 199 -16.40 -31.59 8.57
C ASP A 199 -14.97 -31.86 8.09
N PHE A 200 -14.77 -31.91 6.78
CA PHE A 200 -13.43 -32.09 6.19
C PHE A 200 -12.47 -30.94 6.53
N THR A 201 -12.95 -29.73 6.68
CA THR A 201 -12.13 -28.52 6.89
C THR A 201 -11.96 -28.13 8.36
N ARG A 202 -12.50 -28.91 9.29
CA ARG A 202 -12.33 -28.72 10.75
C ARG A 202 -11.06 -29.38 11.25
#